data_08db3dc5d96be1432b6d05e3f3a23b18
#
_entry.id   08db3dc5d96be1432b6d05e3f3a23b18
#
_cell.length_a   1.000
_cell.length_b   1.000
_cell.length_c   1.000
_cell.angle_alpha   90.00
_cell.angle_beta   90.00
_cell.angle_gamma   90.00
#
_symmetry.space_group_name_H-M   'P 1'
#
loop_
_entity.id
_entity.type
_entity.pdbx_description
1 polymer ?
#
loop_
_entity_poly.entity_id
_entity_poly.type
_entity_poly.pdbx_seq_one_letter_code
_entity_poly.pdbx_strand_id
1 'polypeptide(L)'
;MDVLSPDGEKLQRQTPRRCLICGEAAAGCARSRTHSVAQLQERTEEILTQAVNRRDGLLASRLAQQALLYEVAVTPKPGLVDRENNGSHQDMDFFTFQRSALALGPYFARCLEIGRETGDLSPEETFARLRFPGKQAEGEMLAATGGVNTHKGAIFSLGLVCGALGRLERQQWSEPQMILDTCAHMTRDLLSQDFGALKPGPGETVGQQLFLRYGITGVRGQAASGFPEVRDIGLPKLEEGLQKGLPINDAACAALMALIAGTVDTNMIHRGGLEAQQAAAKAVTEALAKAPFPGREALEDWNRRFVEGNLSPGGCADLLAMTLMLHFLKETSHE
;
A
#
# COMPACT_ATOMS: atom_id res chain seq x y z
N MET A 1 25.21 20.97 24.76
CA MET A 1 23.84 21.36 25.16
C MET A 1 23.58 20.75 26.53
N ASP A 2 23.34 21.57 27.52
CA ASP A 2 22.98 21.13 28.87
C ASP A 2 21.44 21.00 28.94
N VAL A 3 20.96 19.91 29.49
CA VAL A 3 19.52 19.73 29.74
C VAL A 3 19.25 20.16 31.17
N LEU A 4 18.30 21.07 31.32
CA LEU A 4 17.87 21.55 32.65
C LEU A 4 16.53 20.89 33.03
N SER A 5 16.35 20.63 34.34
CA SER A 5 15.04 20.27 34.89
C SER A 5 14.07 21.48 34.81
N PRO A 6 12.77 21.29 35.05
CA PRO A 6 11.82 22.40 35.15
C PRO A 6 12.20 23.43 36.21
N ASP A 7 12.92 23.01 37.25
CA ASP A 7 13.40 23.85 38.37
C ASP A 7 14.75 24.54 38.08
N GLY A 8 15.29 24.39 36.86
CA GLY A 8 16.52 25.01 36.41
C GLY A 8 17.81 24.26 36.82
N GLU A 9 17.71 23.10 37.43
CA GLU A 9 18.89 22.29 37.80
C GLU A 9 19.44 21.56 36.60
N LYS A 10 20.79 21.49 36.49
CA LYS A 10 21.49 20.78 35.41
C LYS A 10 21.35 19.28 35.60
N LEU A 11 20.63 18.63 34.67
CA LEU A 11 20.47 17.19 34.65
C LEU A 11 21.82 16.53 34.30
N GLN A 12 22.32 15.69 35.18
CA GLN A 12 23.51 14.89 34.95
C GLN A 12 23.11 13.51 34.43
N ARG A 13 23.85 13.02 33.43
CA ARG A 13 23.69 11.64 32.95
C ARG A 13 24.29 10.68 34.00
N GLN A 14 23.60 9.58 34.25
CA GLN A 14 24.10 8.50 35.10
C GLN A 14 25.31 7.77 34.51
N THR A 15 25.45 7.78 33.16
CA THR A 15 26.56 7.15 32.45
C THR A 15 27.38 8.18 31.65
N PRO A 16 28.71 8.08 31.63
CA PRO A 16 29.54 8.96 30.81
C PRO A 16 29.19 8.89 29.32
N ARG A 17 29.34 10.01 28.61
CA ARG A 17 29.17 10.03 27.14
C ARG A 17 30.24 9.16 26.49
N ARG A 18 29.80 8.31 25.58
CA ARG A 18 30.69 7.52 24.72
C ARG A 18 30.97 8.24 23.41
N CYS A 19 32.18 8.03 22.85
CA CYS A 19 32.52 8.52 21.52
C CYS A 19 31.65 7.87 20.45
N LEU A 20 31.13 8.66 19.51
CA LEU A 20 30.26 8.17 18.44
C LEU A 20 30.98 7.23 17.44
N ILE A 21 32.34 7.31 17.37
CA ILE A 21 33.16 6.53 16.44
C ILE A 21 33.68 5.25 17.10
N CYS A 22 34.44 5.37 18.21
CA CYS A 22 35.12 4.24 18.82
C CYS A 22 34.42 3.65 20.05
N GLY A 23 33.36 4.29 20.58
CA GLY A 23 32.66 3.82 21.77
C GLY A 23 33.37 4.07 23.11
N GLU A 24 34.60 4.56 23.11
CA GLU A 24 35.36 4.91 24.32
C GLU A 24 34.79 6.16 25.01
N ALA A 25 35.36 6.54 26.16
CA ALA A 25 34.95 7.76 26.86
C ALA A 25 35.13 9.01 25.98
N ALA A 26 34.05 9.72 25.66
CA ALA A 26 34.06 10.86 24.73
C ALA A 26 35.05 11.98 25.20
N ALA A 27 35.16 12.18 26.51
CA ALA A 27 36.11 13.15 27.07
C ALA A 27 37.57 12.82 26.78
N GLY A 28 37.94 11.52 26.71
CA GLY A 28 39.28 11.06 26.32
C GLY A 28 39.58 11.40 24.86
N CYS A 29 38.68 10.97 23.95
CA CYS A 29 38.79 11.26 22.51
C CYS A 29 38.86 12.75 22.21
N ALA A 30 38.01 13.57 22.91
CA ALA A 30 38.02 15.02 22.72
C ALA A 30 39.33 15.69 23.14
N ARG A 31 39.94 15.25 24.28
CA ARG A 31 41.24 15.79 24.74
C ARG A 31 42.37 15.37 23.85
N SER A 32 42.42 14.11 23.46
CA SER A 32 43.49 13.54 22.64
C SER A 32 43.33 13.83 21.14
N ARG A 33 42.19 14.41 20.72
CA ARG A 33 41.82 14.62 19.30
C ARG A 33 41.99 13.35 18.47
N THR A 34 41.59 12.20 19.03
CA THR A 34 41.72 10.88 18.39
C THR A 34 40.99 10.81 17.04
N HIS A 35 39.89 11.54 16.89
CA HIS A 35 39.09 11.62 15.66
C HIS A 35 39.05 13.04 15.14
N SER A 36 39.11 13.20 13.82
CA SER A 36 38.97 14.50 13.18
C SER A 36 37.48 15.02 13.29
N VAL A 37 37.31 16.33 13.14
CA VAL A 37 35.98 16.95 13.10
C VAL A 37 35.18 16.38 11.92
N ALA A 38 35.80 16.19 10.75
CA ALA A 38 35.14 15.61 9.57
C ALA A 38 34.63 14.20 9.85
N GLN A 39 35.42 13.31 10.48
CA GLN A 39 34.95 11.97 10.86
C GLN A 39 33.76 12.00 11.84
N LEU A 40 33.76 12.95 12.78
CA LEU A 40 32.65 13.10 13.72
C LEU A 40 31.38 13.63 13.03
N GLN A 41 31.52 14.55 12.09
CA GLN A 41 30.41 15.07 11.29
C GLN A 41 29.81 13.96 10.43
N GLU A 42 30.62 13.25 9.65
CA GLU A 42 30.20 12.11 8.83
C GLU A 42 29.43 11.07 9.67
N ARG A 43 30.00 10.67 10.82
CA ARG A 43 29.34 9.71 11.71
C ARG A 43 28.02 10.23 12.29
N THR A 44 27.94 11.51 12.57
CA THR A 44 26.71 12.15 13.05
C THR A 44 25.63 12.15 11.96
N GLU A 45 26.00 12.49 10.73
CA GLU A 45 25.11 12.45 9.57
C GLU A 45 24.59 11.04 9.30
N GLU A 46 25.48 10.01 9.35
CA GLU A 46 25.06 8.61 9.24
C GLU A 46 24.01 8.24 10.30
N ILE A 47 24.26 8.56 11.57
CA ILE A 47 23.34 8.23 12.67
C ILE A 47 22.00 8.94 12.48
N LEU A 48 21.99 10.20 12.09
CA LEU A 48 20.78 10.97 11.84
C LEU A 48 20.00 10.41 10.64
N THR A 49 20.69 10.11 9.55
CA THR A 49 20.10 9.50 8.36
C THR A 49 19.47 8.15 8.69
N GLN A 50 20.17 7.28 9.42
CA GLN A 50 19.61 6.00 9.85
C GLN A 50 18.38 6.18 10.75
N ALA A 51 18.40 7.14 11.68
CA ALA A 51 17.27 7.41 12.55
C ALA A 51 16.02 7.92 11.77
N VAL A 52 16.24 8.83 10.81
CA VAL A 52 15.19 9.33 9.92
C VAL A 52 14.64 8.21 9.05
N ASN A 53 15.51 7.40 8.44
CA ASN A 53 15.12 6.28 7.59
C ASN A 53 14.26 5.28 8.36
N ARG A 54 14.67 4.94 9.58
CA ARG A 54 13.90 4.03 10.45
C ARG A 54 12.52 4.61 10.82
N ARG A 55 12.48 5.89 11.20
CA ARG A 55 11.21 6.57 11.54
C ARG A 55 10.25 6.56 10.36
N ASP A 56 10.73 6.92 9.19
CA ASP A 56 9.90 7.01 7.99
C ASP A 56 9.48 5.63 7.49
N GLY A 57 10.35 4.62 7.60
CA GLY A 57 10.01 3.22 7.32
C GLY A 57 8.88 2.70 8.22
N LEU A 58 8.95 3.01 9.52
CA LEU A 58 7.89 2.67 10.47
C LEU A 58 6.57 3.40 10.15
N LEU A 59 6.64 4.67 9.73
CA LEU A 59 5.46 5.43 9.35
C LEU A 59 4.80 4.85 8.09
N ALA A 60 5.56 4.62 7.02
CA ALA A 60 5.03 4.03 5.78
C ALA A 60 4.42 2.65 6.03
N SER A 61 5.10 1.81 6.82
CA SER A 61 4.59 0.51 7.25
C SER A 61 3.26 0.62 8.01
N ARG A 62 3.19 1.53 8.98
CA ARG A 62 1.97 1.77 9.76
C ARG A 62 0.81 2.21 8.87
N LEU A 63 1.04 3.14 7.93
CA LEU A 63 -0.01 3.65 7.04
C LEU A 63 -0.48 2.58 6.04
N ALA A 64 0.43 1.76 5.51
CA ALA A 64 0.08 0.64 4.66
C ALA A 64 -0.76 -0.42 5.42
N GLN A 65 -0.34 -0.80 6.62
CA GLN A 65 -1.11 -1.71 7.48
C GLN A 65 -2.46 -1.12 7.87
N GLN A 66 -2.50 0.17 8.23
CA GLN A 66 -3.75 0.88 8.53
C GLN A 66 -4.70 0.83 7.34
N ALA A 67 -4.21 1.07 6.12
CA ALA A 67 -5.03 1.00 4.91
C ALA A 67 -5.63 -0.39 4.69
N LEU A 68 -4.85 -1.46 4.88
CA LEU A 68 -5.34 -2.84 4.78
C LEU A 68 -6.39 -3.16 5.88
N LEU A 69 -6.14 -2.71 7.11
CA LEU A 69 -7.08 -2.93 8.22
C LEU A 69 -8.38 -2.14 8.04
N TYR A 70 -8.30 -0.93 7.50
CA TYR A 70 -9.48 -0.13 7.18
C TYR A 70 -10.24 -0.73 6.01
N GLU A 71 -9.53 -1.17 4.95
CA GLU A 71 -10.16 -1.80 3.79
C GLU A 71 -11.03 -2.98 4.24
N VAL A 72 -10.49 -3.94 5.01
CA VAL A 72 -11.26 -5.10 5.46
C VAL A 72 -12.35 -4.72 6.47
N ALA A 73 -12.20 -3.62 7.22
CA ALA A 73 -13.19 -3.16 8.19
C ALA A 73 -14.35 -2.38 7.58
N VAL A 74 -14.19 -1.78 6.40
CA VAL A 74 -15.27 -1.10 5.67
C VAL A 74 -16.40 -2.08 5.38
N THR A 75 -17.64 -1.68 5.71
CA THR A 75 -18.81 -2.57 5.72
C THR A 75 -20.09 -1.77 5.43
N PRO A 76 -21.04 -2.26 4.58
CA PRO A 76 -20.99 -3.54 3.82
C PRO A 76 -20.16 -3.42 2.54
N LYS A 77 -19.46 -4.49 2.17
CA LYS A 77 -18.70 -4.57 0.91
C LYS A 77 -19.25 -5.68 0.01
N PRO A 78 -19.78 -5.36 -1.17
CA PRO A 78 -20.37 -6.36 -2.07
C PRO A 78 -19.39 -7.46 -2.47
N GLY A 79 -19.68 -8.72 -2.10
CA GLY A 79 -18.91 -9.90 -2.46
C GLY A 79 -17.55 -10.06 -1.80
N LEU A 80 -17.16 -9.14 -0.92
CA LEU A 80 -15.88 -9.13 -0.21
C LEU A 80 -16.03 -9.51 1.26
N VAL A 81 -14.96 -9.98 1.86
CA VAL A 81 -14.89 -10.16 3.31
C VAL A 81 -14.93 -8.79 3.98
N ASP A 82 -15.78 -8.66 5.00
CA ASP A 82 -15.88 -7.48 5.84
C ASP A 82 -16.14 -7.86 7.31
N ARG A 83 -16.49 -6.90 8.16
CA ARG A 83 -16.75 -7.16 9.60
C ARG A 83 -17.98 -8.03 9.86
N GLU A 84 -18.88 -8.16 8.91
CA GLU A 84 -20.18 -8.80 9.11
C GLU A 84 -20.31 -10.13 8.42
N ASN A 85 -19.62 -10.30 7.28
CA ASN A 85 -19.72 -11.54 6.50
C ASN A 85 -18.46 -11.76 5.64
N ASN A 86 -18.38 -12.96 5.06
CA ASN A 86 -17.25 -13.37 4.25
C ASN A 86 -17.46 -13.13 2.75
N GLY A 87 -18.53 -12.43 2.35
CA GLY A 87 -18.86 -12.21 0.95
C GLY A 87 -18.94 -13.52 0.17
N SER A 88 -18.27 -13.58 -0.96
CA SER A 88 -18.20 -14.75 -1.84
C SER A 88 -17.11 -15.74 -1.47
N HIS A 89 -16.56 -15.71 -0.23
CA HIS A 89 -15.43 -16.53 0.21
C HIS A 89 -15.83 -17.54 1.27
N GLN A 90 -15.22 -18.75 1.20
CA GLN A 90 -15.43 -19.82 2.17
C GLN A 90 -14.15 -20.19 2.92
N ASP A 91 -13.01 -19.69 2.45
CA ASP A 91 -11.65 -20.01 2.90
C ASP A 91 -11.00 -18.91 3.73
N MET A 92 -11.67 -17.77 3.87
CA MET A 92 -11.13 -16.58 4.59
C MET A 92 -12.23 -15.81 5.29
N ASP A 93 -11.86 -15.17 6.38
CA ASP A 93 -12.71 -14.31 7.20
C ASP A 93 -12.00 -13.00 7.56
N PHE A 94 -12.68 -12.14 8.29
CA PHE A 94 -12.15 -10.86 8.78
C PHE A 94 -10.83 -11.00 9.55
N PHE A 95 -10.71 -12.01 10.42
CA PHE A 95 -9.50 -12.24 11.21
C PHE A 95 -8.34 -12.78 10.36
N THR A 96 -8.63 -13.51 9.29
CA THR A 96 -7.62 -13.94 8.30
C THR A 96 -6.95 -12.74 7.64
N PHE A 97 -7.75 -11.73 7.24
CA PHE A 97 -7.23 -10.48 6.69
C PHE A 97 -6.42 -9.67 7.71
N GLN A 98 -6.87 -9.61 8.96
CA GLN A 98 -6.11 -8.91 10.01
C GLN A 98 -4.73 -9.54 10.25
N ARG A 99 -4.67 -10.88 10.37
CA ARG A 99 -3.39 -11.60 10.52
C ARG A 99 -2.45 -11.33 9.35
N SER A 100 -2.97 -11.34 8.14
CA SER A 100 -2.23 -11.02 6.92
C SER A 100 -1.68 -9.58 6.95
N ALA A 101 -2.52 -8.59 7.22
CA ALA A 101 -2.13 -7.19 7.26
C ALA A 101 -1.01 -6.93 8.29
N LEU A 102 -1.09 -7.56 9.47
CA LEU A 102 -0.09 -7.43 10.52
C LEU A 102 1.25 -8.08 10.15
N ALA A 103 1.24 -9.21 9.43
CA ALA A 103 2.45 -9.89 8.98
C ALA A 103 3.25 -9.06 7.94
N LEU A 104 2.58 -8.19 7.18
CA LEU A 104 3.19 -7.45 6.07
C LEU A 104 3.93 -6.16 6.48
N GLY A 105 3.87 -5.75 7.75
CA GLY A 105 4.51 -4.51 8.21
C GLY A 105 6.01 -4.42 7.89
N PRO A 106 6.84 -5.42 8.21
CA PRO A 106 8.27 -5.40 7.91
C PRO A 106 8.57 -5.26 6.41
N TYR A 107 7.75 -5.86 5.55
CA TYR A 107 7.86 -5.74 4.10
C TYR A 107 7.68 -4.30 3.62
N PHE A 108 6.64 -3.60 4.07
CA PHE A 108 6.39 -2.22 3.66
C PHE A 108 7.51 -1.27 4.09
N ALA A 109 8.05 -1.45 5.32
CA ALA A 109 9.22 -0.70 5.77
C ALA A 109 10.45 -0.97 4.85
N ARG A 110 10.69 -2.23 4.48
CA ARG A 110 11.79 -2.62 3.59
C ARG A 110 11.63 -2.04 2.19
N CYS A 111 10.41 -1.96 1.67
CA CYS A 111 10.16 -1.33 0.36
C CYS A 111 10.60 0.15 0.34
N LEU A 112 10.29 0.91 1.40
CA LEU A 112 10.73 2.29 1.53
C LEU A 112 12.26 2.40 1.60
N GLU A 113 12.92 1.53 2.38
CA GLU A 113 14.38 1.51 2.46
C GLU A 113 15.01 1.26 1.08
N ILE A 114 14.48 0.28 0.32
CA ILE A 114 14.93 0.01 -1.05
C ILE A 114 14.76 1.24 -1.95
N GLY A 115 13.63 1.95 -1.84
CA GLY A 115 13.41 3.19 -2.57
C GLY A 115 14.52 4.21 -2.31
N ARG A 116 14.94 4.38 -1.06
CA ARG A 116 16.05 5.26 -0.65
C ARG A 116 17.41 4.78 -1.10
N GLU A 117 17.68 3.48 -0.92
CA GLU A 117 18.95 2.85 -1.35
C GLU A 117 19.17 2.97 -2.86
N THR A 118 18.11 3.13 -3.62
CA THR A 118 18.11 3.22 -5.08
C THR A 118 17.78 4.60 -5.62
N GLY A 119 17.76 5.62 -4.76
CA GLY A 119 17.38 6.99 -5.14
C GLY A 119 18.18 7.56 -6.31
N ASP A 120 19.48 7.25 -6.36
CA ASP A 120 20.40 7.68 -7.41
C ASP A 120 20.39 6.77 -8.66
N LEU A 121 19.65 5.66 -8.63
CA LEU A 121 19.51 4.72 -9.73
C LEU A 121 18.25 5.00 -10.54
N SER A 122 18.09 4.31 -11.67
CA SER A 122 16.84 4.43 -12.45
C SER A 122 15.62 3.94 -11.64
N PRO A 123 14.43 4.48 -11.87
CA PRO A 123 13.22 4.03 -11.18
C PRO A 123 12.94 2.53 -11.39
N GLU A 124 13.20 2.01 -12.58
CA GLU A 124 13.00 0.60 -12.93
C GLU A 124 13.89 -0.33 -12.09
N GLU A 125 15.08 0.15 -11.72
CA GLU A 125 15.99 -0.63 -10.86
C GLU A 125 15.47 -0.73 -9.42
N THR A 126 14.79 0.31 -8.92
CA THR A 126 14.04 0.22 -7.66
C THR A 126 13.02 -0.91 -7.72
N PHE A 127 12.19 -0.93 -8.74
CA PHE A 127 11.18 -1.98 -8.92
C PHE A 127 11.81 -3.37 -9.01
N ALA A 128 12.92 -3.51 -9.77
CA ALA A 128 13.63 -4.79 -9.88
C ALA A 128 14.06 -5.32 -8.50
N ARG A 129 14.53 -4.44 -7.60
CA ARG A 129 14.93 -4.81 -6.24
C ARG A 129 13.74 -5.09 -5.31
N LEU A 130 12.56 -4.53 -5.57
CA LEU A 130 11.35 -4.82 -4.81
C LEU A 130 10.78 -6.22 -5.08
N ARG A 131 11.08 -6.83 -6.24
CA ARG A 131 10.48 -8.13 -6.63
C ARG A 131 10.81 -9.27 -5.66
N PHE A 132 12.03 -9.34 -5.16
CA PHE A 132 12.42 -10.42 -4.24
C PHE A 132 11.76 -10.28 -2.86
N PRO A 133 11.81 -9.14 -2.16
CA PRO A 133 11.05 -8.94 -0.93
C PRO A 133 9.54 -9.14 -1.10
N GLY A 134 8.98 -8.77 -2.25
CA GLY A 134 7.56 -9.01 -2.56
C GLY A 134 7.20 -10.50 -2.55
N LYS A 135 8.06 -11.35 -3.14
CA LYS A 135 7.86 -12.81 -3.09
C LYS A 135 8.01 -13.38 -1.67
N GLN A 136 8.91 -12.83 -0.85
CA GLN A 136 9.03 -13.23 0.56
C GLN A 136 7.77 -12.84 1.33
N ALA A 137 7.25 -11.63 1.12
CA ALA A 137 6.01 -11.15 1.73
C ALA A 137 4.78 -12.01 1.34
N GLU A 138 4.70 -12.50 0.09
CA GLU A 138 3.67 -13.49 -0.29
C GLU A 138 3.79 -14.77 0.57
N GLY A 139 5.01 -15.25 0.84
CA GLY A 139 5.24 -16.40 1.73
C GLY A 139 4.85 -16.13 3.17
N GLU A 140 5.17 -14.94 3.71
CA GLU A 140 4.78 -14.52 5.06
C GLU A 140 3.27 -14.37 5.20
N MET A 141 2.60 -13.81 4.19
CA MET A 141 1.15 -13.75 4.12
C MET A 141 0.53 -15.15 4.18
N LEU A 142 1.00 -16.07 3.33
CA LEU A 142 0.48 -17.45 3.31
C LEU A 142 0.73 -18.17 4.64
N ALA A 143 1.89 -17.98 5.26
CA ALA A 143 2.18 -18.54 6.58
C ALA A 143 1.23 -17.99 7.66
N ALA A 144 0.95 -16.69 7.66
CA ALA A 144 0.05 -16.04 8.62
C ALA A 144 -1.42 -16.42 8.44
N THR A 145 -1.82 -16.83 7.23
CA THR A 145 -3.22 -17.13 6.87
C THR A 145 -3.52 -18.62 6.74
N GLY A 146 -2.54 -19.49 7.00
CA GLY A 146 -2.72 -20.94 6.82
C GLY A 146 -2.80 -21.36 5.35
N GLY A 147 -2.12 -20.66 4.46
CA GLY A 147 -2.06 -20.94 3.02
C GLY A 147 -3.08 -20.18 2.17
N VAL A 148 -3.87 -19.30 2.79
CA VAL A 148 -4.92 -18.53 2.07
C VAL A 148 -4.35 -17.24 1.49
N ASN A 149 -4.60 -16.99 0.21
CA ASN A 149 -4.20 -15.76 -0.48
C ASN A 149 -5.20 -14.64 -0.20
N THR A 150 -4.81 -13.68 0.65
CA THR A 150 -5.63 -12.52 1.04
C THR A 150 -5.20 -11.23 0.35
N HIS A 151 -3.91 -10.89 0.40
CA HIS A 151 -3.38 -9.56 0.04
C HIS A 151 -2.31 -9.59 -1.06
N LYS A 152 -2.29 -10.60 -1.94
CA LYS A 152 -1.24 -10.70 -2.97
C LYS A 152 -1.19 -9.47 -3.89
N GLY A 153 -2.33 -8.94 -4.31
CA GLY A 153 -2.40 -7.72 -5.11
C GLY A 153 -1.97 -6.49 -4.32
N ALA A 154 -2.40 -6.40 -3.05
CA ALA A 154 -2.02 -5.31 -2.15
C ALA A 154 -0.51 -5.34 -1.80
N ILE A 155 0.12 -6.51 -1.64
CA ILE A 155 1.58 -6.64 -1.52
C ILE A 155 2.26 -5.94 -2.68
N PHE A 156 1.83 -6.20 -3.90
CA PHE A 156 2.39 -5.57 -5.09
C PHE A 156 2.14 -4.05 -5.10
N SER A 157 0.89 -3.61 -4.96
CA SER A 157 0.50 -2.20 -5.12
C SER A 157 1.00 -1.32 -3.98
N LEU A 158 0.80 -1.71 -2.71
CA LEU A 158 1.27 -0.93 -1.55
C LEU A 158 2.79 -1.02 -1.38
N GLY A 159 3.41 -2.15 -1.73
CA GLY A 159 4.87 -2.26 -1.78
C GLY A 159 5.49 -1.30 -2.80
N LEU A 160 4.85 -1.15 -3.95
CA LEU A 160 5.27 -0.18 -4.98
C LEU A 160 5.12 1.27 -4.46
N VAL A 161 4.00 1.60 -3.80
CA VAL A 161 3.82 2.91 -3.14
C VAL A 161 4.91 3.16 -2.10
N CYS A 162 5.19 2.21 -1.21
CA CYS A 162 6.25 2.36 -0.21
C CYS A 162 7.63 2.55 -0.86
N GLY A 163 7.94 1.84 -1.95
CA GLY A 163 9.15 2.05 -2.75
C GLY A 163 9.21 3.46 -3.37
N ALA A 164 8.10 3.95 -3.88
CA ALA A 164 7.99 5.30 -4.42
C ALA A 164 8.20 6.37 -3.34
N LEU A 165 7.61 6.19 -2.14
CA LEU A 165 7.84 7.09 -1.00
C LEU A 165 9.33 7.16 -0.62
N GLY A 166 10.07 6.06 -0.75
CA GLY A 166 11.50 6.04 -0.50
C GLY A 166 12.33 6.87 -1.50
N ARG A 167 11.84 7.04 -2.72
CA ARG A 167 12.47 7.87 -3.76
C ARG A 167 12.11 9.34 -3.67
N LEU A 168 11.04 9.68 -2.95
CA LEU A 168 10.52 11.04 -2.81
C LEU A 168 10.99 11.69 -1.52
N GLU A 169 11.14 13.01 -1.56
CA GLU A 169 11.34 13.82 -0.36
C GLU A 169 10.10 13.74 0.55
N ARG A 170 10.30 13.85 1.86
CA ARG A 170 9.22 13.69 2.84
C ARG A 170 8.04 14.65 2.61
N GLN A 171 8.29 15.87 2.15
CA GLN A 171 7.26 16.88 1.84
C GLN A 171 6.37 16.46 0.66
N GLN A 172 6.88 15.63 -0.25
CA GLN A 172 6.16 15.13 -1.44
C GLN A 172 5.21 13.97 -1.13
N TRP A 173 5.26 13.42 0.08
CA TRP A 173 4.40 12.29 0.48
C TRP A 173 2.92 12.66 0.58
N SER A 174 2.61 13.95 0.71
CA SER A 174 1.23 14.47 0.68
C SER A 174 0.68 14.69 -0.73
N GLU A 175 1.49 14.45 -1.77
CA GLU A 175 1.14 14.68 -3.16
C GLU A 175 0.84 13.35 -3.88
N PRO A 176 -0.42 12.86 -3.88
CA PRO A 176 -0.77 11.55 -4.48
C PRO A 176 -0.32 11.40 -5.92
N GLN A 177 -0.40 12.48 -6.71
CA GLN A 177 0.02 12.47 -8.11
C GLN A 177 1.52 12.13 -8.25
N MET A 178 2.38 12.75 -7.44
CA MET A 178 3.82 12.49 -7.48
C MET A 178 4.16 11.04 -7.10
N ILE A 179 3.44 10.49 -6.11
CA ILE A 179 3.60 9.09 -5.70
C ILE A 179 3.22 8.15 -6.85
N LEU A 180 2.06 8.39 -7.47
CA LEU A 180 1.53 7.55 -8.55
C LEU A 180 2.38 7.66 -9.82
N ASP A 181 2.88 8.85 -10.17
CA ASP A 181 3.81 9.05 -11.29
C ASP A 181 5.14 8.32 -11.04
N THR A 182 5.64 8.35 -9.80
CA THR A 182 6.84 7.59 -9.42
C THR A 182 6.61 6.09 -9.56
N CYS A 183 5.43 5.57 -9.16
CA CYS A 183 5.06 4.18 -9.39
C CYS A 183 5.05 3.82 -10.89
N ALA A 184 4.48 4.69 -11.73
CA ALA A 184 4.47 4.49 -13.18
C ALA A 184 5.88 4.44 -13.76
N HIS A 185 6.76 5.35 -13.36
CA HIS A 185 8.16 5.35 -13.80
C HIS A 185 8.88 4.08 -13.37
N MET A 186 8.68 3.61 -12.14
CA MET A 186 9.29 2.38 -11.63
C MET A 186 8.83 1.13 -12.41
N THR A 187 7.62 1.14 -12.96
CA THR A 187 7.01 -0.03 -13.64
C THR A 187 6.84 0.14 -15.14
N ARG A 188 7.47 1.15 -15.75
CA ARG A 188 7.35 1.50 -17.17
C ARG A 188 7.57 0.30 -18.10
N ASP A 189 8.59 -0.52 -17.81
CA ASP A 189 8.96 -1.66 -18.64
C ASP A 189 8.28 -2.99 -18.22
N LEU A 190 7.43 -2.93 -17.16
CA LEU A 190 6.85 -4.13 -16.57
C LEU A 190 6.03 -4.97 -17.55
N LEU A 191 5.23 -4.32 -18.39
CA LEU A 191 4.39 -5.03 -19.37
C LEU A 191 5.21 -5.75 -20.42
N SER A 192 6.28 -5.13 -20.92
CA SER A 192 7.18 -5.75 -21.88
C SER A 192 7.97 -6.90 -21.26
N GLN A 193 8.40 -6.77 -20.01
CA GLN A 193 9.13 -7.81 -19.28
C GLN A 193 8.26 -9.02 -18.95
N ASP A 194 7.04 -8.80 -18.46
CA ASP A 194 6.18 -9.88 -17.96
C ASP A 194 5.29 -10.51 -19.06
N PHE A 195 4.99 -9.77 -20.13
CA PHE A 195 4.08 -10.21 -21.18
C PHE A 195 4.70 -10.24 -22.59
N GLY A 196 5.80 -9.51 -22.84
CA GLY A 196 6.35 -9.35 -24.20
C GLY A 196 6.79 -10.65 -24.88
N ALA A 197 7.23 -11.64 -24.12
CA ALA A 197 7.62 -12.97 -24.61
C ALA A 197 6.67 -14.09 -24.16
N LEU A 198 5.52 -13.75 -23.57
CA LEU A 198 4.59 -14.73 -23.01
C LEU A 198 3.95 -15.56 -24.13
N LYS A 199 4.07 -16.88 -24.01
CA LYS A 199 3.42 -17.84 -24.90
C LYS A 199 2.50 -18.73 -24.08
N PRO A 200 1.37 -19.21 -24.64
CA PRO A 200 0.52 -20.19 -23.98
C PRO A 200 1.31 -21.44 -23.57
N GLY A 201 1.15 -21.85 -22.30
CA GLY A 201 1.84 -23.02 -21.75
C GLY A 201 1.35 -23.44 -20.37
N PRO A 202 1.76 -24.60 -19.86
CA PRO A 202 1.37 -25.04 -18.51
C PRO A 202 2.02 -24.19 -17.43
N GLY A 203 1.27 -23.87 -16.38
CA GLY A 203 1.76 -23.13 -15.21
C GLY A 203 1.55 -21.62 -15.25
N GLU A 204 0.74 -21.10 -16.17
CA GLU A 204 0.38 -19.70 -16.24
C GLU A 204 -0.42 -19.25 -15.01
N THR A 205 -0.11 -18.04 -14.55
CA THR A 205 -0.95 -17.38 -13.54
C THR A 205 -2.27 -16.90 -14.14
N VAL A 206 -3.28 -16.69 -13.32
CA VAL A 206 -4.58 -16.13 -13.75
C VAL A 206 -4.40 -14.84 -14.57
N GLY A 207 -3.53 -13.92 -14.13
CA GLY A 207 -3.25 -12.69 -14.86
C GLY A 207 -2.64 -12.93 -16.26
N GLN A 208 -1.76 -13.92 -16.39
CA GLN A 208 -1.18 -14.30 -17.69
C GLN A 208 -2.23 -14.91 -18.62
N GLN A 209 -3.11 -15.77 -18.10
CA GLN A 209 -4.22 -16.34 -18.87
C GLN A 209 -5.19 -15.26 -19.38
N LEU A 210 -5.52 -14.29 -18.53
CA LEU A 210 -6.39 -13.17 -18.91
C LEU A 210 -5.74 -12.25 -19.96
N PHE A 211 -4.43 -12.05 -19.86
CA PHE A 211 -3.69 -11.31 -20.89
C PHE A 211 -3.70 -12.03 -22.22
N LEU A 212 -3.36 -13.33 -22.24
CA LEU A 212 -3.33 -14.14 -23.47
C LEU A 212 -4.71 -14.22 -24.14
N ARG A 213 -5.78 -14.31 -23.35
CA ARG A 213 -7.14 -14.48 -23.86
C ARG A 213 -7.83 -13.18 -24.26
N TYR A 214 -7.60 -12.10 -23.48
CA TYR A 214 -8.37 -10.87 -23.60
C TYR A 214 -7.52 -9.61 -23.70
N GLY A 215 -6.18 -9.70 -23.61
CA GLY A 215 -5.30 -8.54 -23.55
C GLY A 215 -5.38 -7.77 -22.23
N ILE A 216 -5.99 -8.34 -21.19
CA ILE A 216 -6.19 -7.70 -19.89
C ILE A 216 -4.89 -7.81 -19.08
N THR A 217 -4.29 -6.66 -18.75
CA THR A 217 -3.00 -6.56 -18.06
C THR A 217 -3.12 -6.57 -16.53
N GLY A 218 -4.33 -6.35 -15.99
CA GLY A 218 -4.61 -6.32 -14.55
C GLY A 218 -3.75 -5.29 -13.81
N VAL A 219 -3.39 -5.58 -12.57
CA VAL A 219 -2.62 -4.68 -11.69
C VAL A 219 -1.28 -4.24 -12.29
N ARG A 220 -0.69 -5.01 -13.21
CA ARG A 220 0.56 -4.63 -13.90
C ARG A 220 0.32 -3.45 -14.85
N GLY A 221 -0.77 -3.48 -15.60
CA GLY A 221 -1.18 -2.38 -16.47
C GLY A 221 -1.56 -1.13 -15.68
N GLN A 222 -2.27 -1.31 -14.57
CA GLN A 222 -2.62 -0.23 -13.65
C GLN A 222 -1.36 0.44 -13.11
N ALA A 223 -0.38 -0.33 -12.64
CA ALA A 223 0.88 0.20 -12.13
C ALA A 223 1.68 0.96 -13.21
N ALA A 224 1.82 0.38 -14.40
CA ALA A 224 2.53 1.01 -15.53
C ALA A 224 1.87 2.32 -16.00
N SER A 225 0.57 2.49 -15.73
CA SER A 225 -0.20 3.70 -16.04
C SER A 225 -0.38 4.64 -14.83
N GLY A 226 0.27 4.38 -13.69
CA GLY A 226 0.15 5.19 -12.48
C GLY A 226 -1.20 5.07 -11.77
N PHE A 227 -1.82 3.89 -11.81
CA PHE A 227 -3.09 3.57 -11.14
C PHE A 227 -4.19 4.61 -11.40
N PRO A 228 -4.60 4.83 -12.66
CA PRO A 228 -5.60 5.84 -13.00
C PRO A 228 -6.93 5.64 -12.25
N GLU A 229 -7.30 4.40 -11.93
CA GLU A 229 -8.50 4.09 -11.17
C GLU A 229 -8.44 4.67 -9.73
N VAL A 230 -7.25 4.64 -9.10
CA VAL A 230 -7.06 5.27 -7.79
C VAL A 230 -7.06 6.79 -7.92
N ARG A 231 -6.31 7.31 -8.90
CA ARG A 231 -6.14 8.76 -9.14
C ARG A 231 -7.45 9.45 -9.50
N ASP A 232 -8.19 8.88 -10.46
CA ASP A 232 -9.31 9.55 -11.12
C ASP A 232 -10.67 9.10 -10.58
N ILE A 233 -10.74 7.98 -9.83
CA ILE A 233 -12.00 7.42 -9.31
C ILE A 233 -11.97 7.30 -7.79
N GLY A 234 -11.07 6.45 -7.25
CA GLY A 234 -11.07 6.07 -5.84
C GLY A 234 -10.85 7.25 -4.91
N LEU A 235 -9.75 7.97 -5.11
CA LEU A 235 -9.36 9.09 -4.26
C LEU A 235 -10.35 10.26 -4.35
N PRO A 236 -10.76 10.75 -5.55
CA PRO A 236 -11.77 11.79 -5.65
C PRO A 236 -13.09 11.41 -5.00
N LYS A 237 -13.52 10.14 -5.13
CA LYS A 237 -14.78 9.70 -4.56
C LYS A 237 -14.77 9.59 -3.04
N LEU A 238 -13.66 9.09 -2.48
CA LEU A 238 -13.44 9.07 -1.03
C LEU A 238 -13.46 10.49 -0.46
N GLU A 239 -12.69 11.40 -1.05
CA GLU A 239 -12.59 12.79 -0.61
C GLU A 239 -13.93 13.54 -0.74
N GLU A 240 -14.67 13.33 -1.83
CA GLU A 240 -16.01 13.88 -1.98
C GLU A 240 -16.95 13.45 -0.84
N GLY A 241 -16.91 12.17 -0.46
CA GLY A 241 -17.69 11.64 0.66
C GLY A 241 -17.34 12.30 1.99
N LEU A 242 -16.06 12.39 2.29
CA LEU A 242 -15.55 13.01 3.51
C LEU A 242 -15.89 14.52 3.57
N GLN A 243 -15.76 15.25 2.47
CA GLN A 243 -16.12 16.65 2.37
C GLN A 243 -17.64 16.90 2.59
N LYS A 244 -18.48 15.92 2.25
CA LYS A 244 -19.92 15.93 2.54
C LYS A 244 -20.25 15.53 3.98
N GLY A 245 -19.24 15.25 4.81
CA GLY A 245 -19.39 14.86 6.21
C GLY A 245 -19.76 13.40 6.42
N LEU A 246 -19.60 12.54 5.43
CA LEU A 246 -19.82 11.09 5.62
C LEU A 246 -18.71 10.51 6.53
N PRO A 247 -19.04 9.54 7.39
CA PRO A 247 -18.05 8.75 8.07
C PRO A 247 -17.12 8.05 7.08
N ILE A 248 -15.87 7.79 7.50
CA ILE A 248 -14.88 7.12 6.65
C ILE A 248 -15.38 5.78 6.08
N ASN A 249 -16.17 5.03 6.85
CA ASN A 249 -16.80 3.79 6.39
C ASN A 249 -17.66 4.02 5.14
N ASP A 250 -18.55 4.99 5.19
CA ASP A 250 -19.55 5.22 4.12
C ASP A 250 -18.87 5.87 2.90
N ALA A 251 -17.92 6.77 3.12
CA ALA A 251 -17.11 7.35 2.05
C ALA A 251 -16.27 6.28 1.33
N ALA A 252 -15.68 5.33 2.07
CA ALA A 252 -14.92 4.22 1.51
C ALA A 252 -15.81 3.19 0.80
N CYS A 253 -17.02 2.90 1.30
CA CYS A 253 -18.00 2.09 0.58
C CYS A 253 -18.37 2.74 -0.78
N ALA A 254 -18.61 4.05 -0.80
CA ALA A 254 -18.90 4.77 -2.04
C ALA A 254 -17.70 4.75 -3.02
N ALA A 255 -16.48 4.89 -2.50
CA ALA A 255 -15.25 4.78 -3.30
C ALA A 255 -15.10 3.36 -3.89
N LEU A 256 -15.35 2.31 -3.10
CA LEU A 256 -15.35 0.92 -3.59
C LEU A 256 -16.35 0.72 -4.71
N MET A 257 -17.60 1.19 -4.53
CA MET A 257 -18.61 1.07 -5.57
C MET A 257 -18.22 1.81 -6.86
N ALA A 258 -17.62 2.99 -6.76
CA ALA A 258 -17.11 3.73 -7.91
C ALA A 258 -15.95 2.98 -8.60
N LEU A 259 -15.04 2.38 -7.83
CA LEU A 259 -13.97 1.52 -8.36
C LEU A 259 -14.54 0.29 -9.08
N ILE A 260 -15.54 -0.39 -8.51
CA ILE A 260 -16.22 -1.53 -9.17
C ILE A 260 -16.85 -1.11 -10.51
N ALA A 261 -17.44 0.07 -10.57
CA ALA A 261 -18.05 0.60 -11.80
C ALA A 261 -17.00 0.92 -12.89
N GLY A 262 -15.84 1.42 -12.49
CA GLY A 262 -14.82 1.93 -13.44
C GLY A 262 -13.61 1.03 -13.68
N THR A 263 -13.52 -0.15 -13.05
CA THR A 263 -12.34 -1.02 -13.11
C THR A 263 -12.64 -2.35 -13.80
N VAL A 264 -11.70 -2.82 -14.61
CA VAL A 264 -11.69 -4.21 -15.10
C VAL A 264 -11.05 -5.09 -14.03
N ASP A 265 -11.86 -5.73 -13.20
CA ASP A 265 -11.40 -6.53 -12.07
C ASP A 265 -11.10 -7.97 -12.48
N THR A 266 -9.82 -8.36 -12.42
CA THR A 266 -9.35 -9.68 -12.81
C THR A 266 -9.83 -10.81 -11.89
N ASN A 267 -10.13 -10.52 -10.61
CA ASN A 267 -10.67 -11.51 -9.68
C ASN A 267 -12.15 -11.80 -10.01
N MET A 268 -12.93 -10.76 -10.33
CA MET A 268 -14.31 -10.95 -10.79
C MET A 268 -14.35 -11.76 -12.08
N ILE A 269 -13.46 -11.46 -13.06
CA ILE A 269 -13.38 -12.20 -14.32
C ILE A 269 -12.99 -13.67 -14.07
N HIS A 270 -12.03 -13.92 -13.20
CA HIS A 270 -11.60 -15.29 -12.86
C HIS A 270 -12.73 -16.13 -12.26
N ARG A 271 -13.59 -15.53 -11.44
CA ARG A 271 -14.68 -16.21 -10.72
C ARG A 271 -15.97 -16.32 -11.54
N GLY A 272 -16.39 -15.24 -12.19
CA GLY A 272 -17.69 -15.15 -12.89
C GLY A 272 -17.59 -15.04 -14.42
N GLY A 273 -16.39 -14.85 -14.96
CA GLY A 273 -16.20 -14.57 -16.38
C GLY A 273 -16.27 -13.08 -16.74
N LEU A 274 -15.79 -12.75 -17.93
CA LEU A 274 -15.71 -11.37 -18.43
C LEU A 274 -17.12 -10.71 -18.54
N GLU A 275 -18.10 -11.46 -19.06
CA GLU A 275 -19.46 -10.95 -19.24
C GLU A 275 -20.13 -10.60 -17.90
N ALA A 276 -19.93 -11.44 -16.87
CA ALA A 276 -20.50 -11.17 -15.54
C ALA A 276 -19.83 -9.95 -14.88
N GLN A 277 -18.52 -9.78 -15.04
CA GLN A 277 -17.83 -8.59 -14.56
C GLN A 277 -18.34 -7.33 -15.26
N GLN A 278 -18.49 -7.34 -16.59
CA GLN A 278 -18.98 -6.20 -17.35
C GLN A 278 -20.44 -5.86 -17.01
N ALA A 279 -21.29 -6.87 -16.85
CA ALA A 279 -22.68 -6.69 -16.44
C ALA A 279 -22.78 -6.07 -15.03
N ALA A 280 -21.97 -6.55 -14.08
CA ALA A 280 -21.91 -6.00 -12.73
C ALA A 280 -21.43 -4.54 -12.73
N ALA A 281 -20.34 -4.23 -13.44
CA ALA A 281 -19.82 -2.86 -13.54
C ALA A 281 -20.86 -1.90 -14.15
N LYS A 282 -21.54 -2.31 -15.23
CA LYS A 282 -22.61 -1.52 -15.85
C LYS A 282 -23.76 -1.28 -14.87
N ALA A 283 -24.26 -2.32 -14.20
CA ALA A 283 -25.36 -2.19 -13.26
C ALA A 283 -25.01 -1.30 -12.06
N VAL A 284 -23.78 -1.38 -11.55
CA VAL A 284 -23.28 -0.49 -10.50
C VAL A 284 -23.18 0.95 -11.01
N THR A 285 -22.70 1.19 -12.24
CA THR A 285 -22.66 2.51 -12.87
C THR A 285 -24.06 3.14 -12.93
N GLU A 286 -25.06 2.38 -13.39
CA GLU A 286 -26.47 2.84 -13.47
C GLU A 286 -27.06 3.15 -12.09
N ALA A 287 -26.68 2.38 -11.06
CA ALA A 287 -27.09 2.64 -9.69
C ALA A 287 -26.47 3.91 -9.10
N LEU A 288 -25.16 4.10 -9.31
CA LEU A 288 -24.45 5.28 -8.85
C LEU A 288 -24.89 6.57 -9.54
N ALA A 289 -25.35 6.50 -10.79
CA ALA A 289 -25.94 7.64 -11.48
C ALA A 289 -27.21 8.15 -10.77
N LYS A 290 -27.96 7.27 -10.08
CA LYS A 290 -29.16 7.60 -9.31
C LYS A 290 -28.88 7.95 -7.86
N ALA A 291 -27.94 7.24 -7.24
CA ALA A 291 -27.52 7.41 -5.86
C ALA A 291 -25.99 7.33 -5.74
N PRO A 292 -25.28 8.47 -5.90
CA PRO A 292 -23.81 8.52 -5.90
C PRO A 292 -23.14 8.06 -4.58
N PHE A 293 -23.89 8.06 -3.48
CA PHE A 293 -23.49 7.58 -2.17
C PHE A 293 -24.55 6.59 -1.68
N PRO A 294 -24.42 5.29 -2.03
CA PRO A 294 -25.43 4.30 -1.67
C PRO A 294 -25.47 4.10 -0.15
N GLY A 295 -26.68 4.07 0.41
CA GLY A 295 -26.87 3.74 1.82
C GLY A 295 -26.69 2.25 2.10
N ARG A 296 -26.68 1.90 3.39
CA ARG A 296 -26.43 0.54 3.88
C ARG A 296 -27.33 -0.52 3.21
N GLU A 297 -28.61 -0.30 3.17
CA GLU A 297 -29.58 -1.26 2.58
C GLU A 297 -29.26 -1.57 1.10
N ALA A 298 -28.91 -0.55 0.32
CA ALA A 298 -28.50 -0.73 -1.08
C ALA A 298 -27.19 -1.54 -1.20
N LEU A 299 -26.22 -1.30 -0.32
CA LEU A 299 -24.96 -2.05 -0.29
C LEU A 299 -25.17 -3.51 0.12
N GLU A 300 -26.08 -3.79 1.07
CA GLU A 300 -26.46 -5.14 1.47
C GLU A 300 -27.17 -5.89 0.31
N ASP A 301 -28.02 -5.19 -0.48
CA ASP A 301 -28.61 -5.76 -1.68
C ASP A 301 -27.55 -6.09 -2.74
N TRP A 302 -26.58 -5.20 -2.95
CA TRP A 302 -25.43 -5.48 -3.81
C TRP A 302 -24.60 -6.67 -3.31
N ASN A 303 -24.39 -6.78 -1.98
CA ASN A 303 -23.66 -7.93 -1.43
C ASN A 303 -24.37 -9.24 -1.74
N ARG A 304 -25.71 -9.32 -1.54
CA ARG A 304 -26.47 -10.53 -1.90
C ARG A 304 -26.29 -10.92 -3.37
N ARG A 305 -26.42 -9.96 -4.29
CA ARG A 305 -26.26 -10.20 -5.74
C ARG A 305 -24.85 -10.68 -6.10
N PHE A 306 -23.83 -10.11 -5.48
CA PHE A 306 -22.44 -10.50 -5.73
C PHE A 306 -22.15 -11.90 -5.19
N VAL A 307 -22.67 -12.24 -4.01
CA VAL A 307 -22.55 -13.58 -3.41
C VAL A 307 -23.27 -14.63 -4.26
N GLU A 308 -24.51 -14.35 -4.68
CA GLU A 308 -25.27 -15.24 -5.58
C GLU A 308 -24.58 -15.44 -6.93
N GLY A 309 -23.96 -14.39 -7.47
CA GLY A 309 -23.18 -14.45 -8.70
C GLY A 309 -21.75 -14.98 -8.52
N ASN A 310 -21.35 -15.39 -7.31
CA ASN A 310 -19.97 -15.76 -6.98
C ASN A 310 -18.94 -14.72 -7.41
N LEU A 311 -19.27 -13.43 -7.36
CA LEU A 311 -18.40 -12.33 -7.71
C LEU A 311 -17.65 -11.82 -6.48
N SER A 312 -16.37 -11.51 -6.64
CA SER A 312 -15.55 -10.88 -5.61
C SER A 312 -14.64 -9.83 -6.26
N PRO A 313 -14.88 -8.53 -6.00
CA PRO A 313 -14.09 -7.45 -6.58
C PRO A 313 -12.77 -7.23 -5.82
N GLY A 314 -11.94 -8.28 -5.72
CA GLY A 314 -10.68 -8.27 -4.96
C GLY A 314 -9.67 -7.27 -5.50
N GLY A 315 -9.62 -7.07 -6.82
CA GLY A 315 -8.77 -6.03 -7.41
C GLY A 315 -9.22 -4.62 -7.02
N CYS A 316 -10.53 -4.38 -6.95
CA CYS A 316 -11.07 -3.10 -6.45
C CYS A 316 -10.81 -2.91 -4.95
N ALA A 317 -10.78 -3.99 -4.15
CA ALA A 317 -10.38 -3.94 -2.73
C ALA A 317 -8.92 -3.51 -2.57
N ASP A 318 -8.01 -4.05 -3.38
CA ASP A 318 -6.59 -3.63 -3.40
C ASP A 318 -6.45 -2.14 -3.79
N LEU A 319 -7.23 -1.66 -4.76
CA LEU A 319 -7.27 -0.25 -5.15
C LEU A 319 -7.88 0.64 -4.06
N LEU A 320 -8.88 0.14 -3.32
CA LEU A 320 -9.43 0.85 -2.15
C LEU A 320 -8.39 0.97 -1.04
N ALA A 321 -7.63 -0.09 -0.75
CA ALA A 321 -6.54 -0.04 0.22
C ALA A 321 -5.49 1.01 -0.18
N MET A 322 -5.11 1.07 -1.46
CA MET A 322 -4.21 2.11 -1.98
C MET A 322 -4.81 3.51 -1.85
N THR A 323 -6.10 3.68 -2.18
CA THR A 323 -6.84 4.94 -2.03
C THR A 323 -6.79 5.43 -0.58
N LEU A 324 -7.05 4.55 0.38
CA LEU A 324 -6.99 4.85 1.82
C LEU A 324 -5.57 5.21 2.26
N MET A 325 -4.54 4.49 1.79
CA MET A 325 -3.15 4.82 2.12
C MET A 325 -2.75 6.21 1.63
N LEU A 326 -3.11 6.57 0.39
CA LEU A 326 -2.82 7.90 -0.15
C LEU A 326 -3.57 9.01 0.60
N HIS A 327 -4.81 8.76 1.00
CA HIS A 327 -5.57 9.67 1.85
C HIS A 327 -4.89 9.89 3.21
N PHE A 328 -4.46 8.82 3.88
CA PHE A 328 -3.77 8.92 5.19
C PHE A 328 -2.41 9.63 5.06
N LEU A 329 -1.70 9.47 3.94
CA LEU A 329 -0.46 10.20 3.67
C LEU A 329 -0.70 11.72 3.58
N LYS A 330 -1.80 12.16 2.97
CA LYS A 330 -2.18 13.58 2.94
C LYS A 330 -2.45 14.12 4.34
N GLU A 331 -3.16 13.37 5.18
CA GLU A 331 -3.49 13.81 6.54
C GLU A 331 -2.25 13.95 7.43
N THR A 332 -1.27 13.02 7.32
CA THR A 332 -0.06 13.05 8.16
C THR A 332 0.92 14.19 7.82
N SER A 333 0.74 14.91 6.74
CA SER A 333 1.56 16.08 6.40
C SER A 333 1.13 17.37 7.13
N HIS A 334 -0.02 17.34 7.79
CA HIS A 334 -0.55 18.45 8.57
C HIS A 334 -0.21 18.35 10.07
N GLU A 335 0.44 17.24 10.52
CA GLU A 335 1.01 17.08 11.87
C GLU A 335 2.52 17.39 11.86
#